data_134a9039aac4721ead19096bdccbe245
#
_entry.id   134a9039aac4721ead19096bdccbe245
#
_cell.length_a   1.000
_cell.length_b   1.000
_cell.length_c   1.000
_cell.angle_alpha   90.00
_cell.angle_beta   90.00
_cell.angle_gamma   90.00
#
_symmetry.space_group_name_H-M   'P 1'
#
loop_
_entity.id
_entity.type
_entity.pdbx_description
1 polymer ?
#
loop_
_entity_poly.entity_id
_entity_poly.type
_entity_poly.pdbx_seq_one_letter_code
_entity_poly.pdbx_strand_id
1 'polypeptide(L)'
;MEDYRVRRSFGEHVLRGSVLIVALFIMSLGIALSAKADLGVSPISCTPYVLSLAFPLTMGTVTILMHLSFVAVQAALLKRQFRPAHLLQIPIVFIFGILTDFSMWLMAPLEPDGYLWSVILCLFSCVVIGFGVFLQVKADAVLLAAEGMSLAFVKLFKWEFGAVKTGVDCTLVCIGLACSLIFLPGLTGIREGTVVAAVLVGMIVRFFNRHVFWPDRLLERLARPGAASELPPLAQTAAYAPDAPLVISIDREYGSGGHAIGKMLAEKLGIRFYDSELVYLTASRSGLTPDYIRKHEQQLSSRFLHELYAQNYAYTAEEMPPEDATFLAQSKVIRDITASQACVIVGRCANFILKGRPNLFSVFLHADRNTRMQLSLIHISE
;
A
#
# COMPACT_ATOMS: atom_id res chain seq x y z
N MET A 1 14.88 22.04 -1.06
CA MET A 1 14.22 20.83 -1.62
C MET A 1 12.72 21.10 -1.62
N GLU A 2 12.20 21.59 -2.73
CA GLU A 2 10.78 21.90 -2.90
C GLU A 2 10.00 20.59 -2.99
N ASP A 3 8.94 20.58 -2.20
CA ASP A 3 7.97 19.50 -1.99
C ASP A 3 7.24 19.20 -3.32
N TYR A 4 7.70 18.21 -4.08
CA TYR A 4 7.02 17.68 -5.26
C TYR A 4 5.79 16.84 -4.89
N ARG A 5 5.01 17.32 -3.91
CA ARG A 5 3.64 16.85 -3.75
C ARG A 5 2.84 17.39 -4.91
N VAL A 6 2.42 16.53 -5.80
CA VAL A 6 1.31 16.85 -6.70
C VAL A 6 0.18 17.39 -5.81
N ARG A 7 -0.05 18.70 -5.83
CA ARG A 7 -1.13 19.33 -5.04
C ARG A 7 -2.44 18.71 -5.51
N ARG A 8 -2.96 17.80 -4.71
CA ARG A 8 -4.28 17.21 -4.95
C ARG A 8 -5.32 18.35 -4.94
N SER A 9 -6.22 18.32 -5.92
CA SER A 9 -7.35 19.26 -5.96
C SER A 9 -8.26 19.05 -4.76
N PHE A 10 -8.94 20.10 -4.32
CA PHE A 10 -9.96 19.99 -3.27
C PHE A 10 -11.01 18.92 -3.61
N GLY A 11 -11.47 18.87 -4.88
CA GLY A 11 -12.38 17.82 -5.35
C GLY A 11 -11.82 16.40 -5.21
N GLU A 12 -10.51 16.21 -5.43
CA GLU A 12 -9.85 14.91 -5.20
C GLU A 12 -9.86 14.51 -3.73
N HIS A 13 -9.61 15.44 -2.80
CA HIS A 13 -9.67 15.16 -1.36
C HIS A 13 -11.09 14.77 -0.92
N VAL A 14 -12.12 15.47 -1.42
CA VAL A 14 -13.52 15.14 -1.12
C VAL A 14 -13.89 13.77 -1.67
N LEU A 15 -13.50 13.47 -2.91
CA LEU A 15 -13.75 12.17 -3.54
C LEU A 15 -13.10 11.01 -2.76
N ARG A 16 -11.83 11.15 -2.44
CA ARG A 16 -11.07 10.15 -1.68
C ARG A 16 -11.64 9.97 -0.26
N GLY A 17 -12.04 11.07 0.37
CA GLY A 17 -12.74 11.05 1.65
C GLY A 17 -14.09 10.31 1.57
N SER A 18 -14.86 10.52 0.51
CA SER A 18 -16.13 9.81 0.30
C SER A 18 -15.90 8.30 0.09
N VAL A 19 -14.90 7.92 -0.70
CA VAL A 19 -14.52 6.50 -0.86
C VAL A 19 -14.07 5.88 0.47
N LEU A 20 -13.32 6.63 1.30
CA LEU A 20 -12.94 6.18 2.63
C LEU A 20 -14.17 5.92 3.50
N ILE A 21 -15.16 6.82 3.54
CA ILE A 21 -16.40 6.63 4.32
C ILE A 21 -17.15 5.39 3.87
N VAL A 22 -17.27 5.16 2.56
CA VAL A 22 -17.89 3.94 2.01
C VAL A 22 -17.09 2.69 2.42
N ALA A 23 -15.78 2.75 2.36
CA ALA A 23 -14.91 1.66 2.80
C ALA A 23 -15.09 1.33 4.28
N LEU A 24 -15.15 2.34 5.15
CA LEU A 24 -15.40 2.18 6.58
C LEU A 24 -16.78 1.59 6.86
N PHE A 25 -17.79 1.99 6.10
CA PHE A 25 -19.13 1.39 6.22
C PHE A 25 -19.14 -0.09 5.83
N ILE A 26 -18.50 -0.45 4.73
CA ILE A 26 -18.36 -1.86 4.31
C ILE A 26 -17.58 -2.66 5.36
N MET A 27 -16.50 -2.12 5.90
CA MET A 27 -15.75 -2.77 6.98
C MET A 27 -16.61 -2.99 8.22
N SER A 28 -17.34 -1.96 8.67
CA SER A 28 -18.20 -2.04 9.85
C SER A 28 -19.34 -3.05 9.66
N LEU A 29 -19.89 -3.13 8.44
CA LEU A 29 -20.88 -4.15 8.09
C LEU A 29 -20.30 -5.57 8.18
N GLY A 30 -19.08 -5.78 7.66
CA GLY A 30 -18.38 -7.06 7.79
C GLY A 30 -18.08 -7.43 9.25
N ILE A 31 -17.73 -6.46 10.08
CA ILE A 31 -17.51 -6.66 11.52
C ILE A 31 -18.81 -7.08 12.20
N ALA A 32 -19.94 -6.42 11.90
CA ALA A 32 -21.25 -6.77 12.43
C ALA A 32 -21.68 -8.19 12.01
N LEU A 33 -21.47 -8.58 10.75
CA LEU A 33 -21.71 -9.93 10.25
C LEU A 33 -20.87 -10.97 10.99
N SER A 34 -19.58 -10.67 11.25
CA SER A 34 -18.68 -11.54 12.01
C SER A 34 -19.15 -11.72 13.46
N ALA A 35 -19.61 -10.64 14.09
CA ALA A 35 -20.19 -10.70 15.45
C ALA A 35 -21.45 -11.54 15.49
N LYS A 36 -22.33 -11.45 14.48
CA LYS A 36 -23.57 -12.25 14.35
C LYS A 36 -23.32 -13.73 14.02
N ALA A 37 -22.19 -14.05 13.37
CA ALA A 37 -21.79 -15.43 13.12
C ALA A 37 -21.47 -16.21 14.40
N ASP A 38 -21.18 -15.52 15.49
CA ASP A 38 -20.84 -16.09 16.81
C ASP A 38 -19.70 -17.14 16.78
N LEU A 39 -18.81 -17.05 15.79
CA LEU A 39 -17.59 -17.87 15.68
C LEU A 39 -16.33 -17.07 16.03
N GLY A 40 -16.50 -15.87 16.58
CA GLY A 40 -15.44 -14.92 16.86
C GLY A 40 -15.31 -13.86 15.78
N VAL A 41 -14.66 -12.75 16.11
CA VAL A 41 -14.49 -11.58 15.25
C VAL A 41 -13.03 -11.40 14.83
N SER A 42 -12.76 -10.47 13.90
CA SER A 42 -11.39 -10.18 13.45
C SER A 42 -10.51 -9.73 14.64
N PRO A 43 -9.19 -9.97 14.62
CA PRO A 43 -8.26 -9.66 15.72
C PRO A 43 -8.42 -8.25 16.30
N ILE A 44 -8.50 -7.24 15.44
CA ILE A 44 -8.65 -5.84 15.86
C ILE A 44 -10.01 -5.57 16.53
N SER A 45 -11.03 -6.34 16.20
CA SER A 45 -12.39 -6.18 16.73
C SER A 45 -12.64 -7.03 17.97
N CYS A 46 -11.72 -7.94 18.34
CA CYS A 46 -11.88 -8.83 19.50
C CYS A 46 -12.08 -8.05 20.80
N THR A 47 -11.16 -7.16 21.12
CA THR A 47 -11.21 -6.36 22.35
C THR A 47 -12.48 -5.49 22.42
N PRO A 48 -12.85 -4.70 21.39
CA PRO A 48 -14.11 -3.94 21.40
C PRO A 48 -15.36 -4.82 21.57
N TYR A 49 -15.40 -5.95 20.88
CA TYR A 49 -16.55 -6.85 20.95
C TYR A 49 -16.72 -7.47 22.34
N VAL A 50 -15.64 -8.03 22.92
CA VAL A 50 -15.68 -8.62 24.25
C VAL A 50 -16.08 -7.59 25.31
N LEU A 51 -15.50 -6.38 25.25
CA LEU A 51 -15.84 -5.32 26.20
C LEU A 51 -17.27 -4.81 26.06
N SER A 52 -17.81 -4.80 24.85
CA SER A 52 -19.24 -4.45 24.64
C SER A 52 -20.21 -5.50 25.16
N LEU A 53 -19.77 -6.75 25.30
CA LEU A 53 -20.55 -7.81 25.94
C LEU A 53 -20.45 -7.77 27.47
N ALA A 54 -19.31 -7.30 27.99
CA ALA A 54 -19.02 -7.27 29.42
C ALA A 54 -19.58 -6.02 30.14
N PHE A 55 -19.68 -4.90 29.42
CA PHE A 55 -20.04 -3.58 29.95
C PHE A 55 -21.21 -2.98 29.19
N PRO A 56 -21.99 -2.04 29.79
CA PRO A 56 -23.09 -1.35 29.11
C PRO A 56 -22.58 -0.29 28.12
N LEU A 57 -21.71 -0.69 27.22
CA LEU A 57 -21.12 0.13 26.18
C LEU A 57 -21.38 -0.50 24.82
N THR A 58 -21.62 0.33 23.80
CA THR A 58 -21.76 -0.17 22.45
C THR A 58 -20.41 -0.58 21.86
N MET A 59 -20.42 -1.49 20.90
CA MET A 59 -19.20 -1.92 20.20
C MET A 59 -18.48 -0.74 19.54
N GLY A 60 -19.23 0.20 18.93
CA GLY A 60 -18.68 1.41 18.32
C GLY A 60 -18.05 2.33 19.34
N THR A 61 -18.68 2.52 20.52
CA THR A 61 -18.07 3.33 21.60
C THR A 61 -16.73 2.76 22.05
N VAL A 62 -16.65 1.44 22.29
CA VAL A 62 -15.38 0.81 22.67
C VAL A 62 -14.36 0.88 21.55
N THR A 63 -14.79 0.74 20.30
CA THR A 63 -13.92 0.92 19.11
C THR A 63 -13.33 2.33 19.07
N ILE A 64 -14.14 3.38 19.32
CA ILE A 64 -13.65 4.76 19.40
C ILE A 64 -12.60 4.89 20.49
N LEU A 65 -12.88 4.42 21.71
CA LEU A 65 -11.94 4.52 22.84
C LEU A 65 -10.63 3.80 22.56
N MET A 66 -10.68 2.61 21.97
CA MET A 66 -9.51 1.84 21.59
C MET A 66 -8.68 2.58 20.53
N HIS A 67 -9.30 3.08 19.48
CA HIS A 67 -8.59 3.79 18.42
C HIS A 67 -8.02 5.15 18.91
N LEU A 68 -8.72 5.84 19.80
CA LEU A 68 -8.18 7.04 20.46
C LEU A 68 -6.94 6.72 21.30
N SER A 69 -6.93 5.55 22.00
CA SER A 69 -5.73 5.08 22.70
C SER A 69 -4.56 4.82 21.73
N PHE A 70 -4.82 4.30 20.55
CA PHE A 70 -3.79 4.12 19.51
C PHE A 70 -3.22 5.47 19.03
N VAL A 71 -4.06 6.48 18.84
CA VAL A 71 -3.59 7.83 18.51
C VAL A 71 -2.74 8.42 19.64
N ALA A 72 -3.14 8.19 20.91
CA ALA A 72 -2.36 8.63 22.07
C ALA A 72 -0.99 7.93 22.13
N VAL A 73 -0.95 6.61 21.87
CA VAL A 73 0.30 5.84 21.77
C VAL A 73 1.18 6.37 20.63
N GLN A 74 0.62 6.64 19.44
CA GLN A 74 1.35 7.26 18.35
C GLN A 74 1.98 8.60 18.77
N ALA A 75 1.20 9.46 19.45
CA ALA A 75 1.69 10.76 19.90
C ALA A 75 2.83 10.61 20.92
N ALA A 76 2.71 9.65 21.84
CA ALA A 76 3.74 9.36 22.83
C ALA A 76 5.04 8.81 22.23
N LEU A 77 4.92 7.94 21.21
CA LEU A 77 6.06 7.33 20.50
C LEU A 77 6.75 8.33 19.59
N LEU A 78 5.99 9.03 18.75
CA LEU A 78 6.52 9.94 17.73
C LEU A 78 6.97 11.30 18.31
N LYS A 79 6.48 11.69 19.48
CA LYS A 79 6.84 12.96 20.16
C LYS A 79 6.87 14.15 19.19
N ARG A 80 8.04 14.74 18.94
CA ARG A 80 8.23 15.87 18.02
C ARG A 80 7.94 15.55 16.54
N GLN A 81 7.90 14.28 16.17
CA GLN A 81 7.60 13.83 14.81
C GLN A 81 6.08 13.63 14.60
N PHE A 82 5.27 13.75 15.65
CA PHE A 82 3.81 13.74 15.54
C PHE A 82 3.34 15.01 14.87
N ARG A 83 2.80 14.90 13.65
CA ARG A 83 2.34 16.04 12.85
C ARG A 83 0.85 16.28 13.04
N PRO A 84 0.34 17.53 12.85
CA PRO A 84 -1.09 17.82 12.90
C PRO A 84 -1.93 16.95 11.97
N ALA A 85 -1.36 16.49 10.85
CA ALA A 85 -2.03 15.56 9.92
C ALA A 85 -2.45 14.23 10.58
N HIS A 86 -1.77 13.76 11.63
CA HIS A 86 -2.17 12.56 12.37
C HIS A 86 -3.47 12.77 13.15
N LEU A 87 -3.81 14.02 13.51
CA LEU A 87 -5.08 14.35 14.17
C LEU A 87 -6.30 14.15 13.26
N LEU A 88 -6.12 14.10 11.94
CA LEU A 88 -7.19 13.75 10.99
C LEU A 88 -7.72 12.33 11.20
N GLN A 89 -6.98 11.49 11.91
CA GLN A 89 -7.47 10.16 12.31
C GLN A 89 -8.65 10.25 13.30
N ILE A 90 -8.70 11.30 14.15
CA ILE A 90 -9.70 11.43 15.20
C ILE A 90 -11.12 11.49 14.61
N PRO A 91 -11.49 12.41 13.71
CA PRO A 91 -12.82 12.41 13.11
C PRO A 91 -13.15 11.09 12.40
N ILE A 92 -12.17 10.44 11.76
CA ILE A 92 -12.36 9.15 11.09
C ILE A 92 -12.67 8.05 12.10
N VAL A 93 -12.03 8.04 13.26
CA VAL A 93 -12.30 7.11 14.36
C VAL A 93 -13.74 7.23 14.85
N PHE A 94 -14.24 8.47 15.04
CA PHE A 94 -15.64 8.70 15.43
C PHE A 94 -16.62 8.21 14.36
N ILE A 95 -16.37 8.52 13.08
CA ILE A 95 -17.19 8.04 11.97
C ILE A 95 -17.22 6.51 11.95
N PHE A 96 -16.06 5.86 12.09
CA PHE A 96 -15.97 4.40 12.07
C PHE A 96 -16.75 3.75 13.22
N GLY A 97 -16.65 4.32 14.44
CA GLY A 97 -17.40 3.82 15.58
C GLY A 97 -18.92 3.97 15.41
N ILE A 98 -19.39 5.12 14.93
CA ILE A 98 -20.81 5.35 14.63
C ILE A 98 -21.30 4.36 13.55
N LEU A 99 -20.52 4.16 12.48
CA LEU A 99 -20.84 3.20 11.43
C LEU A 99 -20.85 1.75 11.97
N THR A 100 -20.00 1.44 12.94
CA THR A 100 -19.98 0.12 13.60
C THR A 100 -21.28 -0.11 14.40
N ASP A 101 -21.71 0.87 15.19
CA ASP A 101 -22.96 0.76 15.93
C ASP A 101 -24.17 0.70 15.00
N PHE A 102 -24.18 1.50 13.94
CA PHE A 102 -25.21 1.45 12.92
C PHE A 102 -25.27 0.08 12.23
N SER A 103 -24.11 -0.50 11.88
CA SER A 103 -24.05 -1.83 11.27
C SER A 103 -24.50 -2.94 12.22
N MET A 104 -24.15 -2.85 13.51
CA MET A 104 -24.63 -3.76 14.54
C MET A 104 -26.16 -3.72 14.69
N TRP A 105 -26.74 -2.50 14.69
CA TRP A 105 -28.18 -2.31 14.69
C TRP A 105 -28.83 -2.86 13.42
N LEU A 106 -28.28 -2.60 12.25
CA LEU A 106 -28.79 -3.08 10.96
C LEU A 106 -28.79 -4.61 10.88
N MET A 107 -27.77 -5.26 11.43
CA MET A 107 -27.65 -6.72 11.47
C MET A 107 -28.33 -7.35 12.70
N ALA A 108 -28.99 -6.56 13.56
CA ALA A 108 -29.68 -7.08 14.76
C ALA A 108 -30.64 -8.23 14.46
N PRO A 109 -31.48 -8.17 13.38
CA PRO A 109 -32.44 -9.24 13.08
C PRO A 109 -31.80 -10.53 12.54
N LEU A 110 -30.47 -10.51 12.23
CA LEU A 110 -29.80 -11.67 11.66
C LEU A 110 -29.40 -12.65 12.77
N GLU A 111 -30.07 -13.81 12.78
CA GLU A 111 -29.79 -14.93 13.68
C GLU A 111 -29.50 -16.16 12.83
N PRO A 112 -28.27 -16.61 12.73
CA PRO A 112 -27.91 -17.78 11.92
C PRO A 112 -28.41 -19.06 12.64
N ASP A 113 -29.24 -19.84 11.97
CA ASP A 113 -29.69 -21.12 12.46
C ASP A 113 -28.69 -22.23 12.21
N GLY A 114 -27.94 -22.60 13.25
CA GLY A 114 -26.97 -23.71 13.23
C GLY A 114 -25.58 -23.36 12.76
N TYR A 115 -24.66 -24.26 13.09
CA TYR A 115 -23.22 -24.08 12.91
C TYR A 115 -22.79 -23.82 11.46
N LEU A 116 -23.42 -24.51 10.49
CA LEU A 116 -23.10 -24.35 9.07
C LEU A 116 -23.36 -22.91 8.58
N TRP A 117 -24.50 -22.34 8.97
CA TRP A 117 -24.83 -20.95 8.63
C TRP A 117 -23.91 -19.95 9.31
N SER A 118 -23.49 -20.21 10.56
CA SER A 118 -22.47 -19.44 11.26
C SER A 118 -21.13 -19.44 10.50
N VAL A 119 -20.70 -20.61 10.01
CA VAL A 119 -19.46 -20.73 9.20
C VAL A 119 -19.58 -19.96 7.90
N ILE A 120 -20.68 -20.11 7.15
CA ILE A 120 -20.91 -19.37 5.90
C ILE A 120 -20.88 -17.87 6.16
N LEU A 121 -21.57 -17.40 7.20
CA LEU A 121 -21.63 -16.00 7.57
C LEU A 121 -20.24 -15.46 7.99
N CYS A 122 -19.47 -16.25 8.74
CA CYS A 122 -18.09 -15.91 9.12
C CYS A 122 -17.18 -15.76 7.89
N LEU A 123 -17.24 -16.70 6.95
CA LEU A 123 -16.45 -16.62 5.71
C LEU A 123 -16.87 -15.42 4.85
N PHE A 124 -18.19 -15.19 4.74
CA PHE A 124 -18.71 -14.03 4.02
C PHE A 124 -18.29 -12.71 4.67
N SER A 125 -18.31 -12.64 6.01
CA SER A 125 -17.85 -11.46 6.76
C SER A 125 -16.38 -11.15 6.45
N CYS A 126 -15.51 -12.17 6.34
CA CYS A 126 -14.11 -11.99 5.96
C CYS A 126 -13.95 -11.37 4.56
N VAL A 127 -14.82 -11.77 3.60
CA VAL A 127 -14.81 -11.18 2.24
C VAL A 127 -15.23 -9.71 2.30
N VAL A 128 -16.28 -9.39 3.05
CA VAL A 128 -16.80 -8.02 3.20
C VAL A 128 -15.75 -7.13 3.89
N ILE A 129 -15.15 -7.59 4.99
CA ILE A 129 -14.07 -6.86 5.69
C ILE A 129 -12.89 -6.65 4.73
N GLY A 130 -12.43 -7.71 4.05
CA GLY A 130 -11.30 -7.64 3.13
C GLY A 130 -11.55 -6.68 1.97
N PHE A 131 -12.77 -6.62 1.43
CA PHE A 131 -13.15 -5.67 0.41
C PHE A 131 -13.17 -4.23 0.94
N GLY A 132 -13.69 -4.00 2.15
CA GLY A 132 -13.66 -2.70 2.80
C GLY A 132 -12.23 -2.21 3.04
N VAL A 133 -11.34 -3.07 3.56
CA VAL A 133 -9.91 -2.74 3.73
C VAL A 133 -9.25 -2.43 2.39
N PHE A 134 -9.55 -3.21 1.34
CA PHE A 134 -9.06 -2.93 -0.01
C PHE A 134 -9.48 -1.53 -0.50
N LEU A 135 -10.75 -1.16 -0.36
CA LEU A 135 -11.23 0.18 -0.74
C LEU A 135 -10.61 1.29 0.11
N GLN A 136 -10.44 1.08 1.43
CA GLN A 136 -9.76 2.02 2.33
C GLN A 136 -8.33 2.32 1.83
N VAL A 137 -7.59 1.28 1.44
CA VAL A 137 -6.25 1.43 0.90
C VAL A 137 -6.26 2.21 -0.41
N LYS A 138 -7.22 1.92 -1.32
CA LYS A 138 -7.36 2.64 -2.60
C LYS A 138 -7.80 4.09 -2.43
N ALA A 139 -8.60 4.38 -1.40
CA ALA A 139 -9.00 5.75 -1.08
C ALA A 139 -7.80 6.65 -0.82
N ASP A 140 -6.75 6.13 -0.20
CA ASP A 140 -5.50 6.87 0.05
C ASP A 140 -5.73 8.27 0.64
N ALA A 141 -6.65 8.36 1.61
CA ALA A 141 -7.04 9.62 2.24
C ALA A 141 -6.42 9.78 3.63
N VAL A 142 -6.79 8.92 4.59
CA VAL A 142 -6.30 8.94 5.97
C VAL A 142 -6.10 7.51 6.43
N LEU A 143 -4.99 7.22 7.12
CA LEU A 143 -4.76 5.93 7.77
C LEU A 143 -5.63 5.80 9.02
N LEU A 144 -6.14 4.59 9.27
CA LEU A 144 -6.76 4.27 10.54
C LEU A 144 -5.71 4.27 11.68
N ALA A 145 -6.18 4.53 12.90
CA ALA A 145 -5.30 4.68 14.05
C ALA A 145 -4.46 3.41 14.35
N ALA A 146 -4.97 2.22 14.04
CA ALA A 146 -4.25 0.96 14.23
C ALA A 146 -3.05 0.81 13.28
N GLU A 147 -3.24 1.15 11.99
CA GLU A 147 -2.15 1.15 11.03
C GLU A 147 -1.13 2.24 11.36
N GLY A 148 -1.61 3.44 11.74
CA GLY A 148 -0.76 4.52 12.17
C GLY A 148 0.09 4.17 13.39
N MET A 149 -0.48 3.47 14.38
CA MET A 149 0.26 2.96 15.54
C MET A 149 1.30 1.92 15.12
N SER A 150 0.94 0.98 14.25
CA SER A 150 1.87 -0.03 13.73
C SER A 150 3.05 0.62 13.02
N LEU A 151 2.80 1.66 12.19
CA LEU A 151 3.86 2.42 11.53
C LEU A 151 4.74 3.20 12.51
N ALA A 152 4.17 3.73 13.61
CA ALA A 152 4.97 4.40 14.64
C ALA A 152 5.97 3.42 15.30
N PHE A 153 5.56 2.17 15.55
CA PHE A 153 6.46 1.12 16.03
C PHE A 153 7.54 0.76 15.00
N VAL A 154 7.16 0.58 13.72
CA VAL A 154 8.12 0.34 12.63
C VAL A 154 9.19 1.42 12.59
N LYS A 155 8.75 2.69 12.67
CA LYS A 155 9.66 3.83 12.63
C LYS A 155 10.62 3.88 13.81
N LEU A 156 10.12 3.56 15.01
CA LEU A 156 10.92 3.64 16.23
C LEU A 156 11.91 2.47 16.36
N PHE A 157 11.45 1.24 16.06
CA PHE A 157 12.22 0.02 16.30
C PHE A 157 12.84 -0.55 15.03
N LYS A 158 12.55 0.02 13.84
CA LYS A 158 13.03 -0.45 12.52
C LYS A 158 12.65 -1.91 12.23
N TRP A 159 11.53 -2.36 12.77
CA TRP A 159 11.01 -3.70 12.53
C TRP A 159 10.20 -3.76 11.23
N GLU A 160 10.07 -4.95 10.67
CA GLU A 160 9.23 -5.16 9.48
C GLU A 160 7.74 -4.91 9.82
N PHE A 161 7.04 -4.16 8.95
CA PHE A 161 5.64 -3.79 9.16
C PHE A 161 4.73 -5.01 9.37
N GLY A 162 4.94 -6.09 8.60
CA GLY A 162 4.16 -7.33 8.73
C GLY A 162 4.29 -7.95 10.12
N ALA A 163 5.52 -8.01 10.65
CA ALA A 163 5.78 -8.52 11.99
C ALA A 163 5.14 -7.65 13.09
N VAL A 164 5.25 -6.32 12.96
CA VAL A 164 4.64 -5.37 13.90
C VAL A 164 3.11 -5.50 13.87
N LYS A 165 2.51 -5.52 12.68
CA LYS A 165 1.05 -5.65 12.52
C LYS A 165 0.55 -6.96 13.14
N THR A 166 1.23 -8.07 12.87
CA THR A 166 0.90 -9.37 13.49
C THR A 166 1.04 -9.31 15.00
N GLY A 167 2.11 -8.69 15.52
CA GLY A 167 2.31 -8.50 16.95
C GLY A 167 1.19 -7.68 17.62
N VAL A 168 0.76 -6.59 16.99
CA VAL A 168 -0.37 -5.78 17.46
C VAL A 168 -1.66 -6.60 17.46
N ASP A 169 -1.96 -7.31 16.38
CA ASP A 169 -3.15 -8.12 16.25
C ASP A 169 -3.17 -9.26 17.31
N CYS A 170 -2.06 -9.95 17.52
CA CYS A 170 -1.91 -10.95 18.59
C CYS A 170 -2.11 -10.33 19.98
N THR A 171 -1.55 -9.15 20.23
CA THR A 171 -1.72 -8.46 21.52
C THR A 171 -3.19 -8.11 21.76
N LEU A 172 -3.91 -7.64 20.76
CA LEU A 172 -5.35 -7.34 20.88
C LEU A 172 -6.20 -8.59 21.12
N VAL A 173 -5.86 -9.70 20.48
CA VAL A 173 -6.51 -11.00 20.76
C VAL A 173 -6.23 -11.46 22.19
N CYS A 174 -4.98 -11.34 22.66
CA CYS A 174 -4.63 -11.70 24.05
C CYS A 174 -5.37 -10.82 25.07
N ILE A 175 -5.47 -9.51 24.82
CA ILE A 175 -6.24 -8.59 25.67
C ILE A 175 -7.72 -8.97 25.66
N GLY A 176 -8.30 -9.21 24.50
CA GLY A 176 -9.69 -9.65 24.38
C GLY A 176 -9.93 -10.97 25.10
N LEU A 177 -9.00 -11.94 24.97
CA LEU A 177 -9.07 -13.22 25.66
C LEU A 177 -9.04 -13.04 27.20
N ALA A 178 -8.11 -12.24 27.69
CA ALA A 178 -8.02 -11.93 29.12
C ALA A 178 -9.30 -11.25 29.63
N CYS A 179 -9.82 -10.27 28.88
CA CYS A 179 -11.09 -9.62 29.23
C CYS A 179 -12.28 -10.61 29.21
N SER A 180 -12.34 -11.51 28.23
CA SER A 180 -13.38 -12.53 28.18
C SER A 180 -13.36 -13.45 29.40
N LEU A 181 -12.19 -13.94 29.79
CA LEU A 181 -12.02 -14.81 30.96
C LEU A 181 -12.31 -14.12 32.28
N ILE A 182 -12.04 -12.81 32.37
CA ILE A 182 -12.22 -12.04 33.62
C ILE A 182 -13.67 -11.58 33.80
N PHE A 183 -14.32 -11.12 32.74
CA PHE A 183 -15.57 -10.41 32.82
C PHE A 183 -16.78 -11.21 32.32
N LEU A 184 -16.57 -12.29 31.55
CA LEU A 184 -17.65 -13.09 30.95
C LEU A 184 -17.59 -14.55 31.45
N PRO A 185 -18.73 -15.27 31.45
CA PRO A 185 -18.78 -16.68 31.82
C PRO A 185 -18.20 -17.56 30.69
N GLY A 186 -16.86 -17.60 30.55
CA GLY A 186 -16.17 -18.42 29.56
C GLY A 186 -15.65 -17.65 28.34
N LEU A 187 -15.20 -18.39 27.32
CA LEU A 187 -14.65 -17.86 26.09
C LEU A 187 -15.77 -17.35 25.18
N THR A 188 -16.11 -16.08 25.29
CA THR A 188 -17.12 -15.43 24.45
C THR A 188 -16.45 -14.42 23.53
N GLY A 189 -16.86 -14.42 22.25
CA GLY A 189 -16.38 -13.45 21.25
C GLY A 189 -15.03 -13.79 20.60
N ILE A 190 -14.28 -14.77 21.09
CA ILE A 190 -13.02 -15.25 20.52
C ILE A 190 -13.12 -16.75 20.34
N ARG A 191 -13.18 -17.20 19.10
CA ARG A 191 -13.32 -18.60 18.71
C ARG A 191 -12.51 -18.89 17.45
N GLU A 192 -12.76 -20.05 16.85
CA GLU A 192 -12.11 -20.50 15.62
C GLU A 192 -12.17 -19.49 14.46
N GLY A 193 -13.26 -18.75 14.32
CA GLY A 193 -13.43 -17.72 13.30
C GLY A 193 -12.46 -16.55 13.45
N THR A 194 -11.98 -16.26 14.66
CA THR A 194 -10.95 -15.22 14.86
C THR A 194 -9.64 -15.59 14.19
N VAL A 195 -9.22 -16.86 14.29
CA VAL A 195 -8.03 -17.36 13.62
C VAL A 195 -8.21 -17.36 12.10
N VAL A 196 -9.38 -17.80 11.64
CA VAL A 196 -9.74 -17.79 10.22
C VAL A 196 -9.70 -16.36 9.68
N ALA A 197 -10.30 -15.40 10.37
CA ALA A 197 -10.33 -14.01 9.95
C ALA A 197 -8.91 -13.38 9.92
N ALA A 198 -8.05 -13.70 10.88
CA ALA A 198 -6.66 -13.20 10.93
C ALA A 198 -5.87 -13.57 9.66
N VAL A 199 -6.09 -14.76 9.11
CA VAL A 199 -5.41 -15.25 7.91
C VAL A 199 -6.15 -14.82 6.64
N LEU A 200 -7.47 -15.07 6.60
CA LEU A 200 -8.26 -14.97 5.38
C LEU A 200 -8.45 -13.53 4.92
N VAL A 201 -8.69 -12.58 5.83
CA VAL A 201 -8.85 -11.15 5.47
C VAL A 201 -7.61 -10.63 4.75
N GLY A 202 -6.41 -10.93 5.25
CA GLY A 202 -5.17 -10.52 4.60
C GLY A 202 -4.96 -11.16 3.22
N MET A 203 -5.39 -12.42 3.03
CA MET A 203 -5.37 -13.08 1.72
C MET A 203 -6.34 -12.45 0.73
N ILE A 204 -7.55 -12.13 1.19
CA ILE A 204 -8.60 -11.50 0.38
C ILE A 204 -8.18 -10.10 -0.06
N VAL A 205 -7.61 -9.29 0.83
CA VAL A 205 -7.08 -7.96 0.48
C VAL A 205 -6.01 -8.07 -0.61
N ARG A 206 -5.09 -9.03 -0.49
CA ARG A 206 -4.06 -9.28 -1.53
C ARG A 206 -4.69 -9.72 -2.86
N PHE A 207 -5.70 -10.57 -2.81
CA PHE A 207 -6.43 -11.00 -3.99
C PHE A 207 -7.10 -9.82 -4.71
N PHE A 208 -7.82 -8.96 -3.98
CA PHE A 208 -8.47 -7.78 -4.56
C PHE A 208 -7.43 -6.80 -5.12
N ASN A 209 -6.36 -6.52 -4.42
CA ASN A 209 -5.28 -5.63 -4.90
C ASN A 209 -4.65 -6.13 -6.20
N ARG A 210 -4.59 -7.45 -6.40
CA ARG A 210 -4.00 -8.05 -7.61
C ARG A 210 -4.94 -8.08 -8.81
N HIS A 211 -6.25 -8.22 -8.57
CA HIS A 211 -7.21 -8.51 -9.64
C HIS A 211 -8.22 -7.38 -9.90
N VAL A 212 -8.41 -6.45 -8.97
CA VAL A 212 -9.45 -5.43 -9.04
C VAL A 212 -8.82 -4.05 -9.23
N PHE A 213 -8.93 -3.51 -10.46
CA PHE A 213 -8.34 -2.22 -10.87
C PHE A 213 -9.38 -1.12 -11.12
N TRP A 214 -10.69 -1.44 -11.02
CA TRP A 214 -11.73 -0.46 -11.31
C TRP A 214 -11.77 0.74 -10.34
N PRO A 215 -11.44 0.61 -9.03
CA PRO A 215 -11.45 1.78 -8.15
C PRO A 215 -10.36 2.79 -8.52
N ASP A 216 -9.20 2.31 -8.96
CA ASP A 216 -8.10 3.18 -9.42
C ASP A 216 -8.56 3.98 -10.63
N ARG A 217 -9.17 3.29 -11.63
CA ARG A 217 -9.71 3.95 -12.84
C ARG A 217 -10.84 4.93 -12.53
N LEU A 218 -11.71 4.59 -11.57
CA LEU A 218 -12.80 5.48 -11.13
C LEU A 218 -12.24 6.73 -10.44
N LEU A 219 -11.31 6.56 -9.51
CA LEU A 219 -10.65 7.66 -8.81
C LEU A 219 -9.89 8.56 -9.77
N GLU A 220 -9.17 8.00 -10.74
CA GLU A 220 -8.47 8.77 -11.78
C GLU A 220 -9.44 9.57 -12.66
N ARG A 221 -10.54 8.95 -13.11
CA ARG A 221 -11.55 9.61 -13.95
C ARG A 221 -12.27 10.75 -13.21
N LEU A 222 -12.63 10.53 -11.97
CA LEU A 222 -13.37 11.53 -11.18
C LEU A 222 -12.45 12.61 -10.59
N ALA A 223 -11.19 12.29 -10.31
CA ALA A 223 -10.21 13.29 -9.86
C ALA A 223 -9.82 14.27 -10.98
N ARG A 224 -9.93 13.84 -12.26
CA ARG A 224 -9.63 14.65 -13.44
C ARG A 224 -10.77 14.51 -14.46
N PRO A 225 -11.92 15.17 -14.24
CA PRO A 225 -12.98 15.21 -15.23
C PRO A 225 -12.45 15.99 -16.45
N GLY A 226 -12.15 15.29 -17.53
CA GLY A 226 -11.53 15.83 -18.75
C GLY A 226 -10.27 15.07 -19.19
N ALA A 227 -9.56 14.40 -18.30
CA ALA A 227 -8.39 13.60 -18.68
C ALA A 227 -8.75 12.27 -19.39
N ALA A 228 -10.02 11.87 -19.35
CA ALA A 228 -10.48 10.64 -20.00
C ALA A 228 -10.74 10.79 -21.51
N SER A 229 -10.78 12.01 -22.04
CA SER A 229 -10.85 12.27 -23.48
C SER A 229 -9.51 12.67 -24.08
N GLU A 230 -8.54 12.97 -23.25
CA GLU A 230 -7.15 13.02 -23.62
C GLU A 230 -6.52 11.67 -23.20
N LEU A 231 -6.62 10.65 -24.04
CA LEU A 231 -5.43 9.86 -24.34
C LEU A 231 -4.32 10.92 -24.39
N PRO A 232 -3.24 10.84 -23.56
CA PRO A 232 -2.15 11.80 -23.74
C PRO A 232 -1.89 11.77 -25.23
N PRO A 233 -2.06 12.89 -25.95
CA PRO A 233 -1.91 12.90 -27.39
C PRO A 233 -0.58 12.20 -27.59
N LEU A 234 -0.56 11.11 -28.39
CA LEU A 234 0.58 10.25 -28.67
C LEU A 234 1.80 11.12 -28.62
N ALA A 235 2.52 11.08 -27.50
CA ALA A 235 3.51 12.05 -27.09
C ALA A 235 3.35 13.36 -27.85
N GLN A 236 2.68 14.37 -27.31
CA GLN A 236 3.13 15.71 -27.61
C GLN A 236 4.59 15.61 -27.20
N THR A 237 5.42 15.43 -28.18
CA THR A 237 6.88 15.49 -28.11
C THR A 237 7.14 16.64 -27.16
N ALA A 238 7.53 16.30 -25.93
CA ALA A 238 7.93 17.29 -24.95
C ALA A 238 8.85 18.21 -25.76
N ALA A 239 8.48 19.46 -25.90
CA ALA A 239 8.90 20.31 -27.00
C ALA A 239 10.38 20.04 -27.21
N TYR A 240 10.74 19.51 -28.39
CA TYR A 240 12.10 19.13 -28.71
C TYR A 240 12.99 20.29 -28.32
N ALA A 241 13.78 20.10 -27.28
CA ALA A 241 14.71 21.09 -26.81
C ALA A 241 16.05 20.75 -27.50
N PRO A 242 16.49 21.51 -28.51
CA PRO A 242 17.67 21.18 -29.30
C PRO A 242 18.91 20.92 -28.45
N ASP A 243 18.98 21.58 -27.30
CA ASP A 243 20.14 21.52 -26.39
C ASP A 243 20.04 20.44 -25.31
N ALA A 244 18.90 19.74 -25.17
CA ALA A 244 18.77 18.70 -24.16
C ALA A 244 19.18 17.31 -24.70
N PRO A 245 20.00 16.53 -23.97
CA PRO A 245 20.40 15.21 -24.41
C PRO A 245 19.22 14.28 -24.64
N LEU A 246 19.26 13.48 -25.72
CA LEU A 246 18.28 12.44 -26.02
C LEU A 246 18.38 11.32 -24.98
N VAL A 247 17.26 10.96 -24.37
CA VAL A 247 17.17 9.83 -23.42
C VAL A 247 16.08 8.87 -23.89
N ILE A 248 16.44 7.59 -24.00
CA ILE A 248 15.50 6.52 -24.33
C ILE A 248 15.41 5.58 -23.13
N SER A 249 14.23 5.51 -22.51
CA SER A 249 13.91 4.57 -21.43
C SER A 249 13.17 3.37 -22.02
N ILE A 250 13.72 2.18 -21.79
CA ILE A 250 13.13 0.91 -22.24
C ILE A 250 12.67 0.12 -21.02
N ASP A 251 11.34 0.05 -20.80
CA ASP A 251 10.72 -0.88 -19.88
C ASP A 251 10.35 -2.17 -20.60
N ARG A 252 10.30 -3.28 -19.88
CA ARG A 252 10.18 -4.59 -20.52
C ARG A 252 9.51 -5.63 -19.66
N GLU A 253 8.83 -6.58 -20.29
CA GLU A 253 8.51 -7.87 -19.68
C GLU A 253 9.76 -8.74 -19.58
N TYR A 254 9.82 -9.58 -18.56
CA TYR A 254 10.91 -10.54 -18.40
C TYR A 254 10.97 -11.49 -19.60
N GLY A 255 12.14 -11.68 -20.19
CA GLY A 255 12.36 -12.52 -21.36
C GLY A 255 11.96 -11.91 -22.71
N SER A 256 11.62 -10.59 -22.78
CA SER A 256 11.25 -9.92 -24.03
C SER A 256 12.43 -9.40 -24.88
N GLY A 257 13.68 -9.70 -24.49
CA GLY A 257 14.88 -9.28 -25.22
C GLY A 257 15.26 -7.80 -25.03
N GLY A 258 14.72 -7.13 -23.99
CA GLY A 258 14.91 -5.70 -23.76
C GLY A 258 16.38 -5.26 -23.65
N HIS A 259 17.25 -6.09 -23.06
CA HIS A 259 18.70 -5.81 -23.00
C HIS A 259 19.33 -5.77 -24.40
N ALA A 260 19.09 -6.80 -25.20
CA ALA A 260 19.65 -6.90 -26.56
C ALA A 260 19.15 -5.77 -27.46
N ILE A 261 17.84 -5.49 -27.41
CA ILE A 261 17.22 -4.39 -28.20
C ILE A 261 17.80 -3.05 -27.77
N GLY A 262 17.90 -2.79 -26.45
CA GLY A 262 18.44 -1.55 -25.91
C GLY A 262 19.91 -1.33 -26.32
N LYS A 263 20.73 -2.38 -26.27
CA LYS A 263 22.13 -2.36 -26.68
C LYS A 263 22.27 -2.06 -28.19
N MET A 264 21.53 -2.79 -29.04
CA MET A 264 21.53 -2.53 -30.48
C MET A 264 21.05 -1.12 -30.85
N LEU A 265 20.07 -0.60 -30.12
CA LEU A 265 19.57 0.76 -30.34
C LEU A 265 20.63 1.80 -29.99
N ALA A 266 21.30 1.62 -28.86
CA ALA A 266 22.37 2.51 -28.42
C ALA A 266 23.55 2.52 -29.41
N GLU A 267 23.96 1.35 -29.91
CA GLU A 267 24.99 1.20 -30.92
C GLU A 267 24.61 1.91 -32.24
N LYS A 268 23.37 1.73 -32.72
CA LYS A 268 22.88 2.39 -33.95
C LYS A 268 22.82 3.90 -33.84
N LEU A 269 22.50 4.42 -32.64
CA LEU A 269 22.40 5.86 -32.39
C LEU A 269 23.74 6.49 -31.96
N GLY A 270 24.78 5.70 -31.71
CA GLY A 270 26.06 6.18 -31.22
C GLY A 270 26.00 6.80 -29.81
N ILE A 271 25.04 6.37 -28.97
CA ILE A 271 24.83 6.88 -27.62
C ILE A 271 25.11 5.79 -26.57
N ARG A 272 25.27 6.20 -25.32
CA ARG A 272 25.62 5.25 -24.24
C ARG A 272 24.45 4.35 -23.86
N PHE A 273 24.78 3.12 -23.49
CA PHE A 273 23.85 2.12 -23.00
C PHE A 273 24.04 1.91 -21.49
N TYR A 274 22.95 1.86 -20.73
CA TYR A 274 22.93 1.61 -19.29
C TYR A 274 21.88 0.57 -18.92
N ASP A 275 22.31 -0.49 -18.24
CA ASP A 275 21.46 -1.51 -17.63
C ASP A 275 22.05 -1.91 -16.25
N SER A 276 22.75 -3.02 -16.15
CA SER A 276 23.39 -3.50 -14.92
C SER A 276 24.53 -2.58 -14.42
N GLU A 277 25.15 -1.81 -15.31
CA GLU A 277 26.20 -0.84 -14.96
C GLU A 277 25.70 0.25 -13.99
N LEU A 278 24.40 0.57 -14.01
CA LEU A 278 23.83 1.52 -13.07
C LEU A 278 23.98 1.10 -11.60
N VAL A 279 24.06 -0.22 -11.32
CA VAL A 279 24.32 -0.73 -9.97
C VAL A 279 25.70 -0.29 -9.48
N TYR A 280 26.71 -0.45 -10.33
CA TYR A 280 28.08 -0.08 -9.98
C TYR A 280 28.27 1.43 -9.88
N LEU A 281 27.64 2.19 -10.77
CA LEU A 281 27.64 3.65 -10.72
C LEU A 281 26.91 4.18 -9.47
N THR A 282 25.82 3.54 -9.08
CA THR A 282 25.11 3.88 -7.86
C THR A 282 25.96 3.56 -6.63
N ALA A 283 26.59 2.39 -6.59
CA ALA A 283 27.48 2.00 -5.50
C ALA A 283 28.64 3.00 -5.33
N SER A 284 29.32 3.35 -6.42
CA SER A 284 30.46 4.27 -6.39
C SER A 284 30.11 5.68 -5.92
N ARG A 285 28.86 6.13 -6.15
CA ARG A 285 28.41 7.50 -5.81
C ARG A 285 27.66 7.59 -4.48
N SER A 286 27.09 6.49 -3.98
CA SER A 286 26.30 6.46 -2.75
C SER A 286 27.04 5.93 -1.54
N GLY A 287 28.22 5.33 -1.73
CA GLY A 287 28.95 4.62 -0.67
C GLY A 287 28.36 3.26 -0.29
N LEU A 288 27.33 2.79 -1.02
CA LEU A 288 26.73 1.48 -0.86
C LEU A 288 27.53 0.43 -1.64
N THR A 289 27.52 -0.83 -1.18
CA THR A 289 28.19 -1.93 -1.93
C THR A 289 27.29 -2.41 -3.08
N PRO A 290 27.86 -2.87 -4.22
CA PRO A 290 27.07 -3.42 -5.32
C PRO A 290 26.17 -4.60 -4.90
N ASP A 291 26.64 -5.45 -3.99
CA ASP A 291 25.86 -6.57 -3.47
C ASP A 291 24.69 -6.12 -2.62
N TYR A 292 24.86 -5.07 -1.83
CA TYR A 292 23.79 -4.45 -1.08
C TYR A 292 22.68 -3.93 -2.02
N ILE A 293 23.05 -3.23 -3.08
CA ILE A 293 22.12 -2.69 -4.07
C ILE A 293 21.38 -3.82 -4.78
N ARG A 294 22.09 -4.86 -5.26
CA ARG A 294 21.45 -6.02 -5.92
C ARG A 294 20.45 -6.75 -5.03
N LYS A 295 20.80 -6.95 -3.76
CA LYS A 295 19.95 -7.65 -2.79
C LYS A 295 18.63 -6.89 -2.51
N HIS A 296 18.69 -5.57 -2.42
CA HIS A 296 17.53 -4.74 -2.09
C HIS A 296 16.75 -4.27 -3.33
N GLU A 297 17.37 -4.31 -4.51
CA GLU A 297 16.73 -3.99 -5.78
C GLU A 297 15.62 -4.99 -6.18
N GLN A 298 15.76 -6.27 -5.83
CA GLN A 298 14.77 -7.31 -6.11
C GLN A 298 13.59 -7.32 -5.12
N GLN A 299 13.70 -6.64 -3.97
CA GLN A 299 12.67 -6.58 -2.93
C GLN A 299 11.64 -5.46 -3.12
N LEU A 300 11.76 -4.63 -4.16
CA LEU A 300 10.78 -3.61 -4.56
C LEU A 300 9.39 -4.17 -4.93
N SER A 301 9.05 -5.37 -4.49
CA SER A 301 7.81 -6.07 -4.85
C SER A 301 6.59 -5.74 -3.99
N SER A 302 6.65 -4.77 -3.10
CA SER A 302 5.47 -4.33 -2.35
C SER A 302 5.16 -2.86 -2.62
N ARG A 303 4.66 -2.59 -3.82
CA ARG A 303 4.11 -1.30 -4.24
C ARG A 303 3.16 -0.68 -3.19
N PHE A 304 2.49 -1.56 -2.43
CA PHE A 304 1.60 -1.22 -1.34
C PHE A 304 2.32 -0.64 -0.10
N LEU A 305 3.42 -1.26 0.34
CA LEU A 305 4.21 -0.74 1.45
C LEU A 305 4.91 0.55 1.06
N HIS A 306 5.40 0.66 -0.16
CA HIS A 306 6.05 1.86 -0.67
C HIS A 306 5.07 3.05 -0.78
N GLU A 307 3.83 2.83 -1.27
CA GLU A 307 2.78 3.85 -1.28
C GLU A 307 2.35 4.26 0.14
N LEU A 308 2.23 3.32 1.08
CA LEU A 308 1.94 3.58 2.49
C LEU A 308 3.04 4.40 3.19
N TYR A 309 4.30 4.10 2.87
CA TYR A 309 5.46 4.80 3.41
C TYR A 309 5.66 6.19 2.77
N ALA A 310 5.53 6.30 1.46
CA ALA A 310 5.76 7.55 0.73
C ALA A 310 4.75 8.66 1.07
N GLN A 311 3.53 8.30 1.47
CA GLN A 311 2.46 9.26 1.74
C GLN A 311 2.53 9.92 3.12
N ASN A 312 3.04 9.23 4.13
CA ASN A 312 2.93 9.68 5.51
C ASN A 312 4.22 10.15 6.17
N TYR A 313 5.38 9.91 5.55
CA TYR A 313 6.65 10.23 6.17
C TYR A 313 7.64 10.84 5.17
N ALA A 314 7.94 12.13 5.32
CA ALA A 314 9.15 12.71 4.78
C ALA A 314 10.31 12.18 5.64
N TYR A 315 11.06 11.21 5.13
CA TYR A 315 12.25 10.68 5.78
C TYR A 315 13.38 11.70 5.81
N THR A 316 14.11 11.76 6.92
CA THR A 316 15.49 12.24 6.91
C THR A 316 16.38 11.15 6.30
N ALA A 317 17.45 11.52 5.60
CA ALA A 317 18.32 10.59 4.87
C ALA A 317 18.91 9.45 5.75
N GLU A 318 18.93 9.63 7.07
CA GLU A 318 19.45 8.67 8.06
C GLU A 318 18.43 7.60 8.51
N GLU A 319 17.12 7.79 8.24
CA GLU A 319 16.05 6.90 8.71
C GLU A 319 15.36 6.12 7.58
N MET A 320 15.95 6.11 6.38
CA MET A 320 15.35 5.57 5.18
C MET A 320 15.50 4.04 5.12
N PRO A 321 14.43 3.28 4.78
CA PRO A 321 14.58 1.86 4.48
C PRO A 321 15.63 1.61 3.41
N PRO A 322 16.37 0.49 3.46
CA PRO A 322 17.44 0.17 2.52
C PRO A 322 17.03 0.23 1.04
N GLU A 323 15.78 -0.17 0.77
CA GLU A 323 15.21 -0.17 -0.58
C GLU A 323 14.97 1.25 -1.09
N ASP A 324 14.46 2.13 -0.24
CA ASP A 324 14.20 3.55 -0.58
C ASP A 324 15.51 4.31 -0.74
N ALA A 325 16.50 4.04 0.12
CA ALA A 325 17.85 4.60 -0.01
C ALA A 325 18.50 4.18 -1.34
N THR A 326 18.34 2.92 -1.73
CA THR A 326 18.82 2.40 -3.01
C THR A 326 18.11 3.07 -4.19
N PHE A 327 16.78 3.19 -4.15
CA PHE A 327 16.00 3.83 -5.20
C PHE A 327 16.35 5.33 -5.35
N LEU A 328 16.50 6.06 -4.25
CA LEU A 328 16.89 7.47 -4.29
C LEU A 328 18.33 7.67 -4.81
N ALA A 329 19.25 6.80 -4.40
CA ALA A 329 20.61 6.82 -4.92
C ALA A 329 20.62 6.55 -6.44
N GLN A 330 19.87 5.55 -6.92
CA GLN A 330 19.72 5.27 -8.34
C GLN A 330 19.02 6.42 -9.08
N SER A 331 17.98 6.99 -8.50
CA SER A 331 17.26 8.13 -9.10
C SER A 331 18.17 9.33 -9.29
N LYS A 332 19.04 9.62 -8.33
CA LYS A 332 20.04 10.69 -8.45
C LYS A 332 21.03 10.39 -9.55
N VAL A 333 21.59 9.18 -9.59
CA VAL A 333 22.55 8.77 -10.62
C VAL A 333 21.93 8.84 -12.02
N ILE A 334 20.69 8.37 -12.19
CA ILE A 334 19.98 8.42 -13.47
C ILE A 334 19.77 9.88 -13.91
N ARG A 335 19.36 10.78 -13.02
CA ARG A 335 19.19 12.20 -13.32
C ARG A 335 20.48 12.87 -13.70
N ASP A 336 21.57 12.61 -12.98
CA ASP A 336 22.89 13.18 -13.22
C ASP A 336 23.45 12.75 -14.59
N ILE A 337 23.36 11.45 -14.91
CA ILE A 337 23.82 10.90 -16.19
C ILE A 337 23.02 11.51 -17.34
N THR A 338 21.70 11.49 -17.22
CA THR A 338 20.82 11.98 -18.29
C THR A 338 20.89 13.49 -18.47
N ALA A 339 21.31 14.25 -17.46
CA ALA A 339 21.52 15.69 -17.59
C ALA A 339 22.69 16.04 -18.51
N SER A 340 23.71 15.18 -18.58
CA SER A 340 24.98 15.48 -19.24
C SER A 340 25.15 14.80 -20.59
N GLN A 341 24.42 13.70 -20.88
CA GLN A 341 24.68 12.91 -22.09
C GLN A 341 23.43 12.17 -22.60
N ALA A 342 23.41 11.93 -23.92
CA ALA A 342 22.41 11.08 -24.57
C ALA A 342 22.65 9.61 -24.19
N CYS A 343 21.58 8.87 -23.88
CA CYS A 343 21.69 7.47 -23.50
C CYS A 343 20.43 6.66 -23.67
N VAL A 344 20.59 5.34 -23.72
CA VAL A 344 19.53 4.33 -23.58
C VAL A 344 19.63 3.73 -22.19
N ILE A 345 18.52 3.71 -21.45
CA ILE A 345 18.44 3.12 -20.11
C ILE A 345 17.39 2.01 -20.14
N VAL A 346 17.75 0.82 -19.63
CA VAL A 346 16.86 -0.32 -19.62
C VAL A 346 16.40 -0.63 -18.20
N GLY A 347 15.09 -0.49 -17.95
CA GLY A 347 14.45 -0.71 -16.66
C GLY A 347 14.75 0.37 -15.63
N ARG A 348 14.86 -0.02 -14.34
CA ARG A 348 15.23 0.85 -13.20
C ARG A 348 14.22 1.97 -12.94
N CYS A 349 12.98 1.81 -13.38
CA CYS A 349 11.95 2.86 -13.30
C CYS A 349 12.39 4.18 -13.93
N ALA A 350 13.28 4.14 -14.93
CA ALA A 350 13.85 5.35 -15.55
C ALA A 350 12.75 6.21 -16.20
N ASN A 351 11.71 5.60 -16.78
CA ASN A 351 10.52 6.28 -17.30
C ASN A 351 9.80 7.11 -16.23
N PHE A 352 9.73 6.60 -14.99
CA PHE A 352 9.12 7.29 -13.87
C PHE A 352 10.02 8.40 -13.32
N ILE A 353 11.31 8.10 -13.12
CA ILE A 353 12.31 9.03 -12.58
C ILE A 353 12.47 10.27 -13.47
N LEU A 354 12.36 10.08 -14.79
CA LEU A 354 12.60 11.12 -15.80
C LEU A 354 11.30 11.70 -16.37
N LYS A 355 10.15 11.37 -15.80
CA LYS A 355 8.85 11.86 -16.25
C LYS A 355 8.81 13.39 -16.37
N GLY A 356 8.37 13.89 -17.51
CA GLY A 356 8.29 15.33 -17.80
C GLY A 356 9.58 15.96 -18.31
N ARG A 357 10.66 15.18 -18.49
CA ARG A 357 11.90 15.66 -19.10
C ARG A 357 11.72 15.86 -20.60
N PRO A 358 12.23 16.97 -21.18
CA PRO A 358 12.31 17.14 -22.63
C PRO A 358 13.23 16.07 -23.24
N ASN A 359 12.95 15.64 -24.46
CA ASN A 359 13.69 14.63 -25.22
C ASN A 359 13.77 13.24 -24.53
N LEU A 360 12.79 12.87 -23.71
CA LEU A 360 12.60 11.52 -23.17
C LEU A 360 11.67 10.70 -24.08
N PHE A 361 12.16 9.58 -24.58
CA PHE A 361 11.35 8.57 -25.24
C PHE A 361 11.21 7.35 -24.34
N SER A 362 9.98 7.01 -23.97
CA SER A 362 9.67 5.83 -23.15
C SER A 362 9.08 4.74 -24.03
N VAL A 363 9.71 3.58 -24.04
CA VAL A 363 9.33 2.40 -24.81
C VAL A 363 9.04 1.25 -23.86
N PHE A 364 7.94 0.53 -24.08
CA PHE A 364 7.64 -0.71 -23.36
C PHE A 364 7.72 -1.89 -24.33
N LEU A 365 8.56 -2.88 -24.01
CA LEU A 365 8.74 -4.09 -24.80
C LEU A 365 7.89 -5.22 -24.24
N HIS A 366 7.02 -5.74 -25.09
CA HIS A 366 6.18 -6.89 -24.86
C HIS A 366 6.52 -8.00 -25.85
N ALA A 367 6.50 -9.25 -25.42
CA ALA A 367 6.62 -10.40 -26.29
C ALA A 367 5.65 -11.50 -25.85
N ASP A 368 5.22 -12.33 -26.80
CA ASP A 368 4.38 -13.49 -26.49
C ASP A 368 5.09 -14.49 -25.56
N ARG A 369 4.29 -15.30 -24.85
CA ARG A 369 4.81 -16.21 -23.84
C ARG A 369 5.87 -17.19 -24.36
N ASN A 370 5.71 -17.68 -25.60
CA ASN A 370 6.61 -18.67 -26.16
C ASN A 370 7.97 -18.06 -26.48
N THR A 371 7.97 -16.88 -27.08
CA THR A 371 9.18 -16.08 -27.35
C THR A 371 9.91 -15.74 -26.05
N ARG A 372 9.18 -15.34 -25.00
CA ARG A 372 9.78 -15.03 -23.69
C ARG A 372 10.42 -16.26 -23.04
N MET A 373 9.78 -17.43 -23.14
CA MET A 373 10.35 -18.68 -22.63
C MET A 373 11.62 -19.07 -23.37
N GLN A 374 11.64 -18.97 -24.70
CA GLN A 374 12.82 -19.29 -25.50
C GLN A 374 14.00 -18.38 -25.17
N LEU A 375 13.78 -17.06 -25.12
CA LEU A 375 14.83 -16.09 -24.79
C LEU A 375 15.33 -16.22 -23.34
N SER A 376 14.45 -16.56 -22.39
CA SER A 376 14.83 -16.81 -21.00
C SER A 376 15.71 -18.06 -20.84
N LEU A 377 15.45 -19.11 -21.61
CA LEU A 377 16.26 -20.34 -21.58
C LEU A 377 17.66 -20.15 -22.19
N ILE A 378 17.82 -19.29 -23.18
CA ILE A 378 19.11 -18.95 -23.78
C ILE A 378 20.02 -18.24 -22.76
N HIS A 379 19.47 -17.39 -21.91
CA HIS A 379 20.25 -16.67 -20.89
C HIS A 379 20.57 -17.48 -19.63
N ILE A 380 19.97 -18.65 -19.44
CA ILE A 380 20.31 -19.57 -18.33
C ILE A 380 21.47 -20.49 -18.71
N SER A 381 21.78 -20.61 -19.98
CA SER A 381 22.85 -21.49 -20.51
C SER A 381 24.18 -20.78 -20.80
N GLU A 382 24.26 -19.48 -20.62
CA GLU A 382 25.50 -18.64 -20.61
C GLU A 382 25.85 -18.22 -19.17
#